data_6ab89ccf68150344e65348315195841f
#
_entry.id   6ab89ccf68150344e65348315195841f
#
_cell.length_a   1.000
_cell.length_b   1.000
_cell.length_c   1.000
_cell.angle_alpha   90.00
_cell.angle_beta   90.00
_cell.angle_gamma   90.00
#
_symmetry.space_group_name_H-M   'P 1'
#
loop_
_entity.id
_entity.type
_entity.pdbx_description
1 polymer ?
#
loop_
_entity_poly.entity_id
_entity_poly.type
_entity_poly.pdbx_seq_one_letter_code
_entity_poly.pdbx_strand_id
1 'polypeptide(L)'
;MKFSLRRFSAAIAMAGLGMSAFAAGPLDKAVLHGETDKERAIDYKEGEEMVFTLTLQGAEPFKEGEYFINWTRSGDDGKTERGRVPLSTEKPLVIKTKLDMPGFVRILAEVVDVKGNRYRKEFTGDTTTPEGRQALNRFERTGRRVFFDGGAGVKVDTLQSVPEPKDFDEFWAKRKARLAKVPMTATVREHKSSDPAVKVFSFSVLCAGPRPVTGTYTVPVDVSRKYPGHIWFHGYGSHYVQSIPSSGPHDKIFMHINAHGYELGREDEYYTEFYNAIKSNDKTFGLDSKWQNRSADTAYFGWMCYRIMRALEYLKSLPEWDGKNLIASGGSMGGLQTVWAAGLDPDVSDARPSIPWCCDMGGRQTLKRNYSGWGVDETEVMRYFDPVNLAKRISKNCRVEIIRAGLGDYCCPPNGVAILYNNIPGPKKINWVQGSDHGYVPPEKHQAFSLSENW
;
A
#
# COMPACT_ATOMS: atom_id res chain seq x y z
N MET A 1 9.78 36.30 35.28
CA MET A 1 9.33 37.01 34.09
C MET A 1 8.19 36.24 33.48
N LYS A 2 6.94 36.65 33.71
CA LYS A 2 5.72 35.98 33.29
C LYS A 2 5.39 36.41 31.87
N PHE A 3 5.32 35.50 30.89
CA PHE A 3 4.76 35.79 29.58
C PHE A 3 3.36 35.19 29.48
N SER A 4 2.40 36.12 29.34
CA SER A 4 0.98 35.86 29.20
C SER A 4 0.66 35.44 27.77
N LEU A 5 0.05 34.27 27.60
CA LEU A 5 -0.57 33.83 26.34
C LEU A 5 -1.91 34.55 26.18
N ARG A 6 -1.96 35.49 25.27
CA ARG A 6 -3.23 36.09 24.80
C ARG A 6 -3.90 35.11 23.83
N ARG A 7 -5.07 34.60 24.23
CA ARG A 7 -6.04 33.98 23.36
C ARG A 7 -6.59 35.00 22.38
N PHE A 8 -6.36 34.82 21.10
CA PHE A 8 -7.11 35.53 20.06
C PHE A 8 -8.36 34.69 19.71
N SER A 9 -9.48 35.08 20.30
CA SER A 9 -10.80 34.66 19.80
C SER A 9 -11.14 35.60 18.64
N ALA A 10 -11.01 35.13 17.42
CA ALA A 10 -11.55 35.82 16.26
C ALA A 10 -13.01 35.37 16.09
N ALA A 11 -13.93 36.25 16.47
CA ALA A 11 -15.35 36.15 16.11
C ALA A 11 -15.44 36.40 14.60
N ILE A 12 -15.69 35.33 13.82
CA ILE A 12 -16.03 35.47 12.40
C ILE A 12 -17.50 35.85 12.34
N ALA A 13 -17.76 37.10 11.97
CA ALA A 13 -19.08 37.54 11.58
C ALA A 13 -19.51 36.78 10.33
N MET A 14 -20.60 35.99 10.42
CA MET A 14 -21.25 35.42 9.26
C MET A 14 -21.91 36.55 8.45
N ALA A 15 -21.17 37.07 7.48
CA ALA A 15 -21.76 37.75 6.36
C ALA A 15 -22.29 36.64 5.42
N GLY A 16 -23.61 36.61 5.23
CA GLY A 16 -24.26 35.73 4.25
C GLY A 16 -23.78 36.07 2.85
N LEU A 17 -22.72 35.41 2.42
CA LEU A 17 -22.34 35.32 1.01
C LEU A 17 -23.18 34.19 0.42
N GLY A 18 -24.10 34.57 -0.45
CA GLY A 18 -24.82 33.64 -1.29
C GLY A 18 -23.81 32.68 -1.94
N MET A 19 -23.98 31.37 -1.69
CA MET A 19 -23.29 30.35 -2.44
C MET A 19 -23.68 30.51 -3.92
N SER A 20 -22.91 31.27 -4.67
CA SER A 20 -22.89 31.08 -6.12
C SER A 20 -22.40 29.65 -6.32
N ALA A 21 -23.28 28.79 -6.77
CA ALA A 21 -22.91 27.48 -7.31
C ALA A 21 -21.85 27.77 -8.39
N PHE A 22 -20.60 27.56 -8.12
CA PHE A 22 -19.57 27.57 -9.17
C PHE A 22 -20.03 26.55 -10.20
N ALA A 23 -20.21 26.97 -11.43
CA ALA A 23 -20.49 26.05 -12.52
C ALA A 23 -19.35 25.03 -12.56
N ALA A 24 -19.70 23.76 -12.58
CA ALA A 24 -18.69 22.70 -12.67
C ALA A 24 -17.79 22.96 -13.89
N GLY A 25 -16.49 22.81 -13.72
CA GLY A 25 -15.53 22.97 -14.80
C GLY A 25 -15.70 21.88 -15.88
N PRO A 26 -15.29 22.14 -17.12
CA PRO A 26 -15.56 21.22 -18.25
C PRO A 26 -14.93 19.84 -18.06
N LEU A 27 -13.92 19.71 -17.21
CA LEU A 27 -13.22 18.44 -16.98
C LEU A 27 -13.47 17.83 -15.59
N ASP A 28 -14.43 18.33 -14.81
CA ASP A 28 -14.67 17.84 -13.44
C ASP A 28 -15.15 16.39 -13.38
N LYS A 29 -15.81 15.93 -14.45
CA LYS A 29 -16.20 14.51 -14.61
C LYS A 29 -15.22 13.74 -15.49
N ALA A 30 -14.23 14.42 -16.09
CA ALA A 30 -13.37 13.82 -17.09
C ALA A 30 -12.40 12.79 -16.48
N VAL A 31 -12.11 11.75 -17.24
CA VAL A 31 -11.09 10.74 -16.97
C VAL A 31 -10.21 10.63 -18.21
N LEU A 32 -8.90 10.64 -18.02
CA LEU A 32 -7.95 10.30 -19.09
C LEU A 32 -7.77 8.78 -19.06
N HIS A 33 -8.52 8.10 -19.93
CA HIS A 33 -8.45 6.65 -20.10
C HIS A 33 -7.23 6.27 -20.92
N GLY A 34 -6.51 5.20 -20.54
CA GLY A 34 -5.34 4.75 -21.27
C GLY A 34 -5.22 3.22 -21.31
N GLU A 35 -4.81 2.72 -22.45
CA GLU A 35 -4.58 1.30 -22.71
C GLU A 35 -3.37 1.09 -23.62
N THR A 36 -2.88 -0.14 -23.68
CA THR A 36 -1.85 -0.56 -24.63
C THR A 36 -2.47 -1.37 -25.77
N ASP A 37 -1.74 -1.52 -26.87
CA ASP A 37 -2.15 -2.33 -28.03
C ASP A 37 -2.16 -3.85 -27.75
N LYS A 38 -1.66 -4.30 -26.59
CA LYS A 38 -1.78 -5.69 -26.14
C LYS A 38 -2.82 -5.83 -25.04
N GLU A 39 -3.55 -6.93 -25.04
CA GLU A 39 -4.54 -7.27 -24.01
C GLU A 39 -3.91 -7.26 -22.59
N ARG A 40 -2.71 -7.83 -22.46
CA ARG A 40 -1.92 -7.75 -21.23
C ARG A 40 -0.70 -6.87 -21.47
N ALA A 41 -0.67 -5.75 -20.81
CA ALA A 41 0.37 -4.73 -20.96
C ALA A 41 1.80 -5.20 -20.55
N ILE A 42 1.97 -6.43 -20.11
CA ILE A 42 3.26 -7.02 -19.69
C ILE A 42 3.78 -8.10 -20.67
N ASP A 43 3.12 -8.33 -21.79
CA ASP A 43 3.47 -9.38 -22.74
C ASP A 43 4.37 -8.90 -23.91
N TYR A 44 5.08 -7.81 -23.71
CA TYR A 44 6.00 -7.31 -24.73
C TYR A 44 7.34 -8.04 -24.72
N LYS A 45 7.94 -8.12 -25.93
CA LYS A 45 9.29 -8.62 -26.13
C LYS A 45 10.30 -7.47 -26.12
N GLU A 46 11.57 -7.79 -25.92
CA GLU A 46 12.66 -6.82 -26.03
C GLU A 46 12.66 -6.18 -27.43
N GLY A 47 12.73 -4.85 -27.47
CA GLY A 47 12.71 -4.06 -28.70
C GLY A 47 11.36 -3.95 -29.41
N GLU A 48 10.31 -4.63 -28.92
CA GLU A 48 8.97 -4.53 -29.48
C GLU A 48 8.36 -3.14 -29.21
N GLU A 49 7.70 -2.56 -30.21
CA GLU A 49 7.01 -1.27 -30.06
C GLU A 49 5.78 -1.45 -29.15
N MET A 50 5.67 -0.60 -28.17
CA MET A 50 4.52 -0.44 -27.27
C MET A 50 3.74 0.77 -27.72
N VAL A 51 2.45 0.62 -27.98
CA VAL A 51 1.56 1.70 -28.37
C VAL A 51 0.58 1.98 -27.24
N PHE A 52 0.70 3.15 -26.62
CA PHE A 52 -0.24 3.62 -25.61
C PHE A 52 -1.25 4.56 -26.28
N THR A 53 -2.53 4.29 -26.10
CA THR A 53 -3.64 5.12 -26.57
C THR A 53 -4.37 5.72 -25.38
N LEU A 54 -4.35 7.08 -25.29
CA LEU A 54 -4.99 7.81 -24.20
C LEU A 54 -6.16 8.61 -24.74
N THR A 55 -7.37 8.37 -24.21
CA THR A 55 -8.63 8.98 -24.63
C THR A 55 -9.25 9.75 -23.47
N LEU A 56 -9.67 11.00 -23.72
CA LEU A 56 -10.44 11.77 -22.75
C LEU A 56 -11.91 11.35 -22.77
N GLN A 57 -12.44 10.95 -21.62
CA GLN A 57 -13.83 10.54 -21.46
C GLN A 57 -14.53 11.44 -20.45
N GLY A 58 -15.85 11.66 -20.58
CA GLY A 58 -16.68 12.37 -19.62
C GLY A 58 -16.40 13.87 -19.48
N ALA A 59 -15.74 14.47 -20.47
CA ALA A 59 -15.54 15.92 -20.52
C ALA A 59 -16.77 16.64 -21.14
N GLU A 60 -17.12 17.78 -20.58
CA GLU A 60 -18.03 18.73 -21.21
C GLU A 60 -17.28 19.54 -22.30
N PRO A 61 -17.95 20.21 -23.24
CA PRO A 61 -17.30 21.01 -24.26
C PRO A 61 -16.36 22.07 -23.68
N PHE A 62 -15.17 22.20 -24.27
CA PHE A 62 -14.18 23.24 -23.95
C PHE A 62 -13.56 23.81 -25.24
N LYS A 63 -12.92 24.97 -25.15
CA LYS A 63 -12.31 25.62 -26.31
C LYS A 63 -11.01 24.90 -26.70
N GLU A 64 -10.83 24.69 -27.98
CA GLU A 64 -9.57 24.15 -28.51
C GLU A 64 -8.37 25.03 -28.11
N GLY A 65 -7.30 24.41 -27.66
CA GLY A 65 -6.09 25.07 -27.14
C GLY A 65 -6.20 25.65 -25.73
N GLU A 66 -7.32 25.44 -25.02
CA GLU A 66 -7.48 25.84 -23.62
C GLU A 66 -6.74 24.90 -22.67
N TYR A 67 -6.73 23.61 -22.99
CA TYR A 67 -6.06 22.56 -22.20
C TYR A 67 -5.08 21.78 -23.06
N PHE A 68 -4.08 21.18 -22.35
CA PHE A 68 -3.04 20.35 -22.95
C PHE A 68 -2.84 19.09 -22.12
N ILE A 69 -2.28 18.05 -22.73
CA ILE A 69 -1.71 16.91 -22.03
C ILE A 69 -0.20 17.08 -22.00
N ASN A 70 0.38 17.21 -20.82
CA ASN A 70 1.81 17.03 -20.63
C ASN A 70 2.06 15.56 -20.31
N TRP A 71 2.93 14.91 -21.06
CA TRP A 71 3.26 13.51 -20.81
C TRP A 71 4.76 13.30 -20.64
N THR A 72 5.07 12.29 -19.86
CA THR A 72 6.44 11.82 -19.63
C THR A 72 6.46 10.30 -19.75
N ARG A 73 7.37 9.79 -20.58
CA ARG A 73 7.81 8.41 -20.59
C ARG A 73 9.03 8.30 -19.71
N SER A 74 9.08 7.33 -18.80
CA SER A 74 10.28 6.90 -18.07
C SER A 74 10.33 5.37 -18.06
N GLY A 75 11.51 4.78 -17.80
CA GLY A 75 11.61 3.32 -17.83
C GLY A 75 12.84 2.80 -17.09
N ASP A 76 12.89 1.48 -16.92
CA ASP A 76 14.03 0.78 -16.31
C ASP A 76 15.32 0.88 -17.13
N ASP A 77 15.23 1.37 -18.38
CA ASP A 77 16.36 1.74 -19.24
C ASP A 77 17.00 3.11 -18.89
N GLY A 78 16.45 3.80 -17.89
CA GLY A 78 16.90 5.13 -17.47
C GLY A 78 16.54 6.25 -18.46
N LYS A 79 15.89 5.96 -19.59
CA LYS A 79 15.50 6.98 -20.58
C LYS A 79 14.26 7.73 -20.12
N THR A 80 14.22 9.03 -20.45
CA THR A 80 13.07 9.90 -20.19
C THR A 80 12.76 10.69 -21.45
N GLU A 81 11.51 10.63 -21.88
CA GLU A 81 10.96 11.41 -22.99
C GLU A 81 9.78 12.23 -22.49
N ARG A 82 9.56 13.39 -23.09
CA ARG A 82 8.47 14.30 -22.70
C ARG A 82 7.82 14.89 -23.94
N GLY A 83 6.53 15.15 -23.83
CA GLY A 83 5.79 15.85 -24.85
C GLY A 83 4.65 16.66 -24.27
N ARG A 84 4.14 17.57 -25.11
CA ARG A 84 2.96 18.36 -24.83
C ARG A 84 2.11 18.42 -26.09
N VAL A 85 0.82 18.08 -25.96
CA VAL A 85 -0.14 18.13 -27.07
C VAL A 85 -1.42 18.83 -26.62
N PRO A 86 -2.17 19.48 -27.51
CA PRO A 86 -3.49 19.99 -27.20
C PRO A 86 -4.41 18.86 -26.74
N LEU A 87 -5.22 19.11 -25.72
CA LEU A 87 -6.25 18.17 -25.27
C LEU A 87 -7.38 18.14 -26.32
N SER A 88 -7.85 16.95 -26.66
CA SER A 88 -8.94 16.72 -27.59
C SER A 88 -9.91 15.67 -27.06
N THR A 89 -11.20 15.86 -27.32
CA THR A 89 -12.25 14.86 -27.07
C THR A 89 -12.41 13.87 -28.22
N GLU A 90 -11.91 14.25 -29.41
CA GLU A 90 -12.09 13.47 -30.64
C GLU A 90 -10.84 12.65 -31.00
N LYS A 91 -9.66 13.20 -30.73
CA LYS A 91 -8.38 12.60 -31.11
C LYS A 91 -7.64 12.08 -29.91
N PRO A 92 -7.42 10.75 -29.81
CA PRO A 92 -6.62 10.19 -28.72
C PRO A 92 -5.16 10.64 -28.82
N LEU A 93 -4.48 10.74 -27.69
CA LEU A 93 -3.02 10.84 -27.66
C LEU A 93 -2.44 9.43 -27.84
N VAL A 94 -1.63 9.25 -28.87
CA VAL A 94 -0.90 8.00 -29.12
C VAL A 94 0.58 8.23 -28.79
N ILE A 95 1.11 7.41 -27.87
CA ILE A 95 2.53 7.43 -27.50
C ILE A 95 3.12 6.08 -27.87
N LYS A 96 4.17 6.11 -28.71
CA LYS A 96 4.92 4.95 -29.14
C LYS A 96 6.27 4.93 -28.43
N THR A 97 6.63 3.79 -27.87
CA THR A 97 7.92 3.60 -27.20
C THR A 97 8.33 2.13 -27.25
N LYS A 98 9.51 1.81 -26.74
CA LYS A 98 10.00 0.44 -26.60
C LYS A 98 10.94 0.31 -25.41
N LEU A 99 11.21 -0.91 -25.04
CA LEU A 99 12.23 -1.26 -24.06
C LEU A 99 13.07 -2.42 -24.59
N ASP A 100 14.38 -2.20 -24.72
CA ASP A 100 15.32 -3.17 -25.30
C ASP A 100 15.92 -4.14 -24.26
N MET A 101 15.27 -4.24 -23.08
CA MET A 101 15.70 -5.08 -21.93
C MET A 101 14.49 -5.48 -21.10
N PRO A 102 14.60 -6.53 -20.25
CA PRO A 102 13.56 -6.84 -19.27
C PRO A 102 13.31 -5.68 -18.31
N GLY A 103 12.05 -5.36 -18.03
CA GLY A 103 11.69 -4.24 -17.16
C GLY A 103 10.36 -3.60 -17.51
N PHE A 104 10.13 -2.39 -16.98
CA PHE A 104 8.91 -1.63 -17.19
C PHE A 104 9.17 -0.26 -17.80
N VAL A 105 8.21 0.20 -18.59
CA VAL A 105 8.05 1.58 -19.04
C VAL A 105 6.85 2.18 -18.32
N ARG A 106 6.96 3.42 -17.87
CA ARG A 106 5.88 4.23 -17.31
C ARG A 106 5.50 5.35 -18.25
N ILE A 107 4.22 5.57 -18.43
CA ILE A 107 3.64 6.75 -19.06
C ILE A 107 2.84 7.52 -17.99
N LEU A 108 3.30 8.72 -17.65
CA LEU A 108 2.56 9.67 -16.84
C LEU A 108 2.08 10.80 -17.74
N ALA A 109 0.78 10.98 -17.88
CA ALA A 109 0.15 12.03 -18.64
C ALA A 109 -0.82 12.81 -17.76
N GLU A 110 -0.71 14.15 -17.74
CA GLU A 110 -1.52 15.03 -16.90
C GLU A 110 -2.13 16.15 -17.72
N VAL A 111 -3.40 16.42 -17.50
CA VAL A 111 -4.08 17.56 -18.13
C VAL A 111 -3.70 18.85 -17.42
N VAL A 112 -3.29 19.84 -18.22
CA VAL A 112 -2.82 21.15 -17.76
C VAL A 112 -3.48 22.28 -18.55
N ASP A 113 -3.52 23.48 -17.99
CA ASP A 113 -3.90 24.71 -18.68
C ASP A 113 -2.80 25.22 -19.64
N VAL A 114 -3.05 26.34 -20.31
CA VAL A 114 -2.09 26.99 -21.22
C VAL A 114 -0.77 27.36 -20.53
N LYS A 115 -0.81 27.65 -19.22
CA LYS A 115 0.36 28.04 -18.41
C LYS A 115 1.11 26.83 -17.85
N GLY A 116 0.56 25.60 -18.02
CA GLY A 116 1.14 24.38 -17.50
C GLY A 116 0.70 24.03 -16.07
N ASN A 117 -0.28 24.72 -15.51
CA ASN A 117 -0.85 24.37 -14.22
C ASN A 117 -1.76 23.15 -14.39
N ARG A 118 -1.64 22.17 -13.47
CA ARG A 118 -2.49 20.97 -13.48
C ARG A 118 -3.96 21.34 -13.31
N TYR A 119 -4.82 20.78 -14.17
CA TYR A 119 -6.26 20.88 -13.95
C TYR A 119 -6.62 20.20 -12.63
N ARG A 120 -7.42 20.89 -11.82
CA ARG A 120 -7.92 20.39 -10.55
C ARG A 120 -9.42 20.40 -10.56
N LYS A 121 -10.01 19.22 -10.47
CA LYS A 121 -11.44 19.03 -10.37
C LYS A 121 -11.99 19.69 -9.10
N GLU A 122 -13.24 20.14 -9.16
CA GLU A 122 -14.01 20.61 -8.01
C GLU A 122 -14.81 19.46 -7.40
N PHE A 123 -14.88 19.41 -6.08
CA PHE A 123 -15.72 18.43 -5.38
C PHE A 123 -17.15 18.97 -5.28
N THR A 124 -18.11 18.26 -5.82
CA THR A 124 -19.53 18.64 -5.86
C THR A 124 -20.41 17.88 -4.88
N GLY A 125 -19.83 17.01 -4.04
CA GLY A 125 -20.56 16.21 -3.06
C GLY A 125 -20.99 17.00 -1.83
N ASP A 126 -22.04 16.53 -1.14
CA ASP A 126 -22.48 17.10 0.15
C ASP A 126 -21.48 16.78 1.26
N THR A 127 -20.84 17.82 1.82
CA THR A 127 -19.86 17.71 2.91
C THR A 127 -20.47 17.82 4.31
N THR A 128 -21.76 17.98 4.42
CA THR A 128 -22.44 18.07 5.72
C THR A 128 -22.57 16.71 6.40
N THR A 129 -22.63 15.63 5.62
CA THR A 129 -22.73 14.25 6.11
C THR A 129 -21.36 13.64 6.42
N PRO A 130 -21.26 12.64 7.31
CA PRO A 130 -20.01 11.90 7.55
C PRO A 130 -19.49 11.21 6.27
N GLU A 131 -20.37 10.63 5.48
CA GLU A 131 -20.08 9.94 4.22
C GLU A 131 -19.52 10.93 3.18
N GLY A 132 -20.14 12.12 3.08
CA GLY A 132 -19.68 13.17 2.19
C GLY A 132 -18.32 13.73 2.57
N ARG A 133 -18.03 13.89 3.86
CA ARG A 133 -16.68 14.27 4.34
C ARG A 133 -15.65 13.19 4.02
N GLN A 134 -16.00 11.91 4.16
CA GLN A 134 -15.13 10.82 3.78
C GLN A 134 -14.88 10.80 2.26
N ALA A 135 -15.91 11.06 1.46
CA ALA A 135 -15.80 11.18 0.01
C ALA A 135 -14.91 12.37 -0.39
N LEU A 136 -15.07 13.53 0.25
CA LEU A 136 -14.18 14.68 0.06
C LEU A 136 -12.72 14.31 0.38
N ASN A 137 -12.45 13.69 1.52
CA ASN A 137 -11.10 13.28 1.90
C ASN A 137 -10.46 12.31 0.90
N ARG A 138 -11.26 11.44 0.29
CA ARG A 138 -10.80 10.54 -0.78
C ARG A 138 -10.52 11.33 -2.05
N PHE A 139 -11.45 12.18 -2.46
CA PHE A 139 -11.33 13.04 -3.63
C PHE A 139 -10.10 13.95 -3.55
N GLU A 140 -9.85 14.59 -2.41
CA GLU A 140 -8.69 15.45 -2.17
C GLU A 140 -7.36 14.72 -2.40
N ARG A 141 -7.29 13.46 -1.99
CA ARG A 141 -6.08 12.65 -2.14
C ARG A 141 -5.86 12.14 -3.55
N THR A 142 -6.92 11.76 -4.27
CA THR A 142 -6.80 10.93 -5.47
C THR A 142 -7.66 11.39 -6.64
N GLY A 143 -8.76 12.09 -6.40
CA GLY A 143 -9.78 12.43 -7.40
C GLY A 143 -9.64 13.79 -8.09
N ARG A 144 -8.78 14.67 -7.58
CA ARG A 144 -8.70 16.07 -8.06
C ARG A 144 -8.04 16.26 -9.42
N ARG A 145 -7.34 15.27 -9.92
CA ARG A 145 -6.57 15.39 -11.15
C ARG A 145 -7.25 14.68 -12.32
N VAL A 146 -7.03 15.19 -13.53
CA VAL A 146 -7.32 14.47 -14.77
C VAL A 146 -5.98 13.98 -15.31
N PHE A 147 -5.70 12.69 -15.16
CA PHE A 147 -4.40 12.12 -15.49
C PHE A 147 -4.51 10.65 -15.84
N PHE A 148 -3.47 10.13 -16.47
CA PHE A 148 -3.19 8.72 -16.65
C PHE A 148 -1.79 8.45 -16.09
N ASP A 149 -1.65 7.43 -15.25
CA ASP A 149 -0.38 6.93 -14.77
C ASP A 149 -0.39 5.41 -14.94
N GLY A 150 0.31 4.94 -15.92
CA GLY A 150 0.28 3.54 -16.31
C GLY A 150 1.60 3.09 -16.92
N GLY A 151 1.63 1.87 -17.43
CA GLY A 151 2.87 1.31 -17.94
C GLY A 151 2.71 0.04 -18.74
N ALA A 152 3.85 -0.45 -19.21
CA ALA A 152 3.96 -1.73 -19.90
C ALA A 152 5.26 -2.45 -19.51
N GLY A 153 5.26 -3.77 -19.57
CA GLY A 153 6.38 -4.61 -19.14
C GLY A 153 6.92 -5.51 -20.24
N VAL A 154 8.23 -5.75 -20.20
CA VAL A 154 8.97 -6.65 -21.10
C VAL A 154 9.57 -7.76 -20.28
N LYS A 155 9.30 -9.02 -20.65
CA LYS A 155 9.89 -10.22 -20.02
C LYS A 155 9.91 -10.13 -18.48
N VAL A 156 8.79 -9.74 -17.91
CA VAL A 156 8.67 -9.44 -16.47
C VAL A 156 8.90 -10.69 -15.59
N ASP A 157 8.68 -11.87 -16.15
CA ASP A 157 8.94 -13.19 -15.53
C ASP A 157 10.43 -13.48 -15.33
N THR A 158 11.30 -12.78 -16.06
CA THR A 158 12.78 -12.93 -15.94
C THR A 158 13.42 -11.95 -14.96
N LEU A 159 12.66 -11.01 -14.42
CA LEU A 159 13.18 -10.00 -13.50
C LEU A 159 13.69 -10.63 -12.20
N GLN A 160 14.87 -10.19 -11.77
CA GLN A 160 15.53 -10.66 -10.56
C GLN A 160 15.84 -9.48 -9.63
N SER A 161 15.78 -9.71 -8.33
CA SER A 161 16.27 -8.79 -7.31
C SER A 161 17.78 -8.93 -7.12
N VAL A 162 18.37 -8.04 -6.31
CA VAL A 162 19.71 -8.25 -5.79
C VAL A 162 19.78 -9.54 -4.98
N PRO A 163 20.92 -10.24 -4.96
CA PRO A 163 21.07 -11.47 -4.18
C PRO A 163 20.75 -11.26 -2.69
N GLU A 164 20.06 -12.21 -2.10
CA GLU A 164 19.85 -12.25 -0.65
C GLU A 164 21.16 -12.52 0.11
N PRO A 165 21.23 -12.17 1.41
CA PRO A 165 22.37 -12.53 2.26
C PRO A 165 22.56 -14.04 2.32
N LYS A 166 23.82 -14.51 2.34
CA LYS A 166 24.16 -15.94 2.35
C LYS A 166 23.63 -16.66 3.59
N ASP A 167 23.54 -15.95 4.71
CA ASP A 167 23.09 -16.45 6.02
C ASP A 167 21.63 -16.10 6.30
N PHE A 168 20.83 -15.81 5.27
CA PHE A 168 19.44 -15.35 5.40
C PHE A 168 18.59 -16.28 6.29
N ASP A 169 18.64 -17.59 6.03
CA ASP A 169 17.82 -18.55 6.78
C ASP A 169 18.33 -18.71 8.23
N GLU A 170 19.65 -18.68 8.45
CA GLU A 170 20.25 -18.69 9.77
C GLU A 170 19.88 -17.45 10.59
N PHE A 171 19.90 -16.28 9.96
CA PHE A 171 19.46 -15.03 10.57
C PHE A 171 18.01 -15.14 11.09
N TRP A 172 17.09 -15.61 10.26
CA TRP A 172 15.70 -15.75 10.67
C TRP A 172 15.48 -16.85 11.71
N ALA A 173 16.23 -17.94 11.62
CA ALA A 173 16.20 -18.99 12.66
C ALA A 173 16.64 -18.44 14.03
N LYS A 174 17.71 -17.66 14.10
CA LYS A 174 18.16 -16.97 15.32
C LYS A 174 17.11 -16.02 15.87
N ARG A 175 16.43 -15.29 15.01
CA ARG A 175 15.36 -14.36 15.42
C ARG A 175 14.13 -15.09 15.96
N LYS A 176 13.70 -16.16 15.33
CA LYS A 176 12.61 -17.02 15.81
C LYS A 176 12.98 -17.62 17.20
N ALA A 177 14.20 -18.13 17.33
CA ALA A 177 14.69 -18.65 18.61
C ALA A 177 14.75 -17.58 19.73
N ARG A 178 15.08 -16.32 19.38
CA ARG A 178 15.04 -15.19 20.32
C ARG A 178 13.61 -14.89 20.76
N LEU A 179 12.64 -14.88 19.82
CA LEU A 179 11.23 -14.67 20.16
C LEU A 179 10.68 -15.78 21.06
N ALA A 180 11.02 -17.04 20.79
CA ALA A 180 10.57 -18.20 21.55
C ALA A 180 11.02 -18.17 23.04
N LYS A 181 12.10 -17.45 23.35
CA LYS A 181 12.57 -17.24 24.75
C LYS A 181 11.74 -16.21 25.51
N VAL A 182 10.92 -15.41 24.85
CA VAL A 182 10.05 -14.43 25.50
C VAL A 182 8.70 -15.08 25.79
N PRO A 183 8.26 -15.14 27.06
CA PRO A 183 6.94 -15.68 27.39
C PRO A 183 5.83 -14.97 26.64
N MET A 184 4.86 -15.74 26.13
CA MET A 184 3.68 -15.17 25.46
C MET A 184 2.66 -14.70 26.51
N THR A 185 3.05 -13.70 27.32
CA THR A 185 2.18 -13.10 28.33
C THR A 185 1.30 -12.07 27.68
N ALA A 186 -0.02 -12.30 27.72
CA ALA A 186 -1.03 -11.41 27.12
C ALA A 186 -1.81 -10.65 28.21
N THR A 187 -2.01 -9.36 28.00
CA THR A 187 -3.02 -8.56 28.70
C THR A 187 -4.16 -8.33 27.72
N VAL A 188 -5.37 -8.76 28.08
CA VAL A 188 -6.55 -8.70 27.24
C VAL A 188 -7.65 -7.95 27.96
N ARG A 189 -8.36 -7.09 27.24
CA ARG A 189 -9.53 -6.36 27.72
C ARG A 189 -10.69 -6.55 26.76
N GLU A 190 -11.84 -7.03 27.30
CA GLU A 190 -13.09 -7.08 26.56
C GLU A 190 -13.76 -5.70 26.53
N HIS A 191 -14.37 -5.37 25.40
CA HIS A 191 -15.07 -4.10 25.16
C HIS A 191 -16.52 -4.38 24.76
N LYS A 192 -17.39 -3.38 25.00
CA LYS A 192 -18.79 -3.48 24.59
C LYS A 192 -18.88 -3.56 23.07
N SER A 193 -19.52 -4.60 22.57
CA SER A 193 -19.88 -4.73 21.16
C SER A 193 -21.26 -4.09 20.90
N SER A 194 -21.40 -3.49 19.72
CA SER A 194 -22.73 -3.06 19.21
C SER A 194 -23.52 -4.23 18.60
N ASP A 195 -22.87 -5.36 18.38
CA ASP A 195 -23.44 -6.59 17.84
C ASP A 195 -23.33 -7.70 18.89
N PRO A 196 -24.45 -8.22 19.43
CA PRO A 196 -24.44 -9.26 20.44
C PRO A 196 -23.89 -10.61 19.96
N ALA A 197 -23.75 -10.81 18.63
CA ALA A 197 -23.17 -12.02 18.06
C ALA A 197 -21.63 -12.00 18.00
N VAL A 198 -20.98 -10.88 18.38
CA VAL A 198 -19.53 -10.69 18.28
C VAL A 198 -18.96 -10.12 19.58
N LYS A 199 -17.92 -10.73 20.11
CA LYS A 199 -17.08 -10.15 21.17
C LYS A 199 -15.94 -9.34 20.59
N VAL A 200 -15.59 -8.26 21.29
CA VAL A 200 -14.53 -7.31 20.88
C VAL A 200 -13.48 -7.22 21.98
N PHE A 201 -12.23 -7.36 21.60
CA PHE A 201 -11.11 -7.32 22.54
C PHE A 201 -10.00 -6.37 22.06
N SER A 202 -9.33 -5.72 23.00
CA SER A 202 -8.00 -5.18 22.78
C SER A 202 -6.98 -6.06 23.51
N PHE A 203 -5.76 -6.12 22.98
CA PHE A 203 -4.71 -6.95 23.54
C PHE A 203 -3.34 -6.29 23.48
N SER A 204 -2.46 -6.71 24.39
CA SER A 204 -1.04 -6.43 24.38
C SER A 204 -0.33 -7.74 24.75
N VAL A 205 0.61 -8.20 23.91
CA VAL A 205 1.37 -9.43 24.14
C VAL A 205 2.86 -9.13 24.15
N LEU A 206 3.58 -9.63 25.17
CA LEU A 206 5.03 -9.47 25.25
C LEU A 206 5.72 -10.02 24.00
N CYS A 207 6.69 -9.28 23.51
CA CYS A 207 7.38 -9.56 22.28
C CYS A 207 8.89 -9.36 22.43
N ALA A 208 9.67 -9.98 21.58
CA ALA A 208 11.09 -9.64 21.48
C ALA A 208 11.24 -8.22 20.91
N GLY A 209 12.04 -7.40 21.59
CA GLY A 209 12.26 -6.01 21.20
C GLY A 209 11.76 -5.00 22.22
N PRO A 210 11.80 -3.71 21.89
CA PRO A 210 11.56 -2.65 22.86
C PRO A 210 10.09 -2.47 23.25
N ARG A 211 9.15 -3.07 22.52
CA ARG A 211 7.70 -2.86 22.73
C ARG A 211 6.91 -4.13 22.43
N PRO A 212 5.75 -4.33 23.09
CA PRO A 212 4.85 -5.45 22.82
C PRO A 212 4.26 -5.37 21.41
N VAL A 213 3.56 -6.43 21.00
CA VAL A 213 2.54 -6.30 19.95
C VAL A 213 1.23 -5.91 20.61
N THR A 214 0.56 -4.94 20.04
CA THR A 214 -0.75 -4.44 20.49
C THR A 214 -1.72 -4.45 19.32
N GLY A 215 -3.01 -4.56 19.62
CA GLY A 215 -4.03 -4.59 18.59
C GLY A 215 -5.42 -4.86 19.16
N THR A 216 -6.34 -5.13 18.27
CA THR A 216 -7.70 -5.56 18.57
C THR A 216 -7.99 -6.87 17.87
N TYR A 217 -8.90 -7.67 18.45
CA TYR A 217 -9.49 -8.77 17.72
C TYR A 217 -10.97 -8.92 18.07
N THR A 218 -11.69 -9.51 17.15
CA THR A 218 -13.11 -9.83 17.33
C THR A 218 -13.31 -11.32 17.11
N VAL A 219 -14.26 -11.90 17.88
CA VAL A 219 -14.56 -13.32 17.85
C VAL A 219 -16.09 -13.49 17.83
N PRO A 220 -16.65 -14.36 16.97
CA PRO A 220 -18.06 -14.72 17.06
C PRO A 220 -18.38 -15.37 18.40
N VAL A 221 -19.58 -15.08 18.93
CA VAL A 221 -20.06 -15.62 20.22
C VAL A 221 -20.40 -17.11 20.14
N ASP A 222 -20.78 -17.60 18.96
CA ASP A 222 -21.12 -19.00 18.74
C ASP A 222 -19.90 -19.90 18.94
N VAL A 223 -19.87 -20.65 20.05
CA VAL A 223 -18.79 -21.58 20.40
C VAL A 223 -19.03 -23.00 19.88
N SER A 224 -20.12 -23.27 19.17
CA SER A 224 -20.43 -24.58 18.62
C SER A 224 -19.47 -25.02 17.50
N ARG A 225 -18.74 -24.08 16.94
CA ARG A 225 -17.77 -24.29 15.87
C ARG A 225 -16.48 -23.50 16.09
N LYS A 226 -15.45 -23.83 15.31
CA LYS A 226 -14.19 -23.08 15.23
C LYS A 226 -14.20 -22.21 13.99
N TYR A 227 -13.32 -21.21 13.96
CA TYR A 227 -13.32 -20.16 12.96
C TYR A 227 -11.94 -20.00 12.32
N PRO A 228 -11.87 -19.66 11.00
CA PRO A 228 -10.62 -19.21 10.41
C PRO A 228 -10.11 -17.95 11.12
N GLY A 229 -8.80 -17.86 11.27
CA GLY A 229 -8.13 -16.65 11.75
C GLY A 229 -7.79 -15.73 10.58
N HIS A 230 -8.09 -14.44 10.72
CA HIS A 230 -7.72 -13.44 9.73
C HIS A 230 -6.99 -12.29 10.43
N ILE A 231 -5.72 -12.10 10.10
CA ILE A 231 -4.91 -10.96 10.56
C ILE A 231 -4.80 -9.90 9.48
N TRP A 232 -5.08 -8.64 9.84
CA TRP A 232 -4.98 -7.51 8.94
C TRP A 232 -3.88 -6.55 9.40
N PHE A 233 -3.09 -6.07 8.43
CA PHE A 233 -1.96 -5.18 8.63
C PHE A 233 -2.23 -3.80 8.00
N HIS A 234 -1.98 -2.74 8.76
CA HIS A 234 -2.21 -1.37 8.29
C HIS A 234 -1.11 -0.85 7.35
N GLY A 235 -1.45 0.15 6.53
CA GLY A 235 -0.53 0.89 5.69
C GLY A 235 0.45 1.78 6.48
N TYR A 236 1.31 2.51 5.78
CA TYR A 236 2.26 3.42 6.42
C TYR A 236 1.52 4.56 7.13
N GLY A 237 1.81 4.76 8.40
CA GLY A 237 1.23 5.81 9.24
C GLY A 237 1.17 5.40 10.69
N SER A 238 0.91 6.37 11.57
CA SER A 238 0.82 6.18 13.02
C SER A 238 -0.62 6.13 13.54
N HIS A 239 -1.62 6.39 12.68
CA HIS A 239 -3.01 6.60 13.11
C HIS A 239 -3.94 5.38 12.90
N TYR A 240 -3.39 4.27 12.46
CA TYR A 240 -4.16 3.03 12.30
C TYR A 240 -4.23 2.29 13.63
N VAL A 241 -5.30 1.58 13.92
CA VAL A 241 -5.44 0.74 15.14
C VAL A 241 -5.29 1.55 16.45
N GLN A 242 -5.81 2.75 16.51
CA GLN A 242 -5.89 3.55 17.74
C GLN A 242 -7.22 3.34 18.44
N SER A 243 -8.28 3.14 17.68
CA SER A 243 -9.64 2.96 18.18
C SER A 243 -10.03 1.50 18.32
N ILE A 244 -10.92 1.23 19.26
CA ILE A 244 -11.53 -0.07 19.43
C ILE A 244 -12.69 -0.19 18.43
N PRO A 245 -12.80 -1.28 17.63
CA PRO A 245 -13.92 -1.48 16.73
C PRO A 245 -15.22 -1.68 17.52
N SER A 246 -16.35 -1.26 16.96
CA SER A 246 -17.66 -1.44 17.59
C SER A 246 -18.24 -2.86 17.40
N SER A 247 -17.75 -3.61 16.41
CA SER A 247 -18.18 -4.97 16.06
C SER A 247 -17.15 -5.64 15.15
N GLY A 248 -17.48 -6.81 14.59
CA GLY A 248 -16.63 -7.58 13.68
C GLY A 248 -17.42 -8.58 12.83
N PRO A 249 -16.73 -9.39 12.01
CA PRO A 249 -17.35 -10.43 11.21
C PRO A 249 -17.87 -11.60 12.05
N HIS A 250 -18.92 -12.29 11.52
CA HIS A 250 -19.56 -13.44 12.18
C HIS A 250 -18.97 -14.80 11.77
N ASP A 251 -18.06 -14.80 10.80
CA ASP A 251 -17.56 -16.02 10.14
C ASP A 251 -16.08 -16.31 10.40
N LYS A 252 -15.41 -15.44 11.17
CA LYS A 252 -13.96 -15.54 11.43
C LYS A 252 -13.54 -14.81 12.70
N ILE A 253 -12.37 -15.17 13.23
CA ILE A 253 -11.59 -14.31 14.12
C ILE A 253 -10.95 -13.24 13.25
N PHE A 254 -11.15 -11.96 13.59
CA PHE A 254 -10.53 -10.86 12.85
C PHE A 254 -9.61 -10.07 13.78
N MET A 255 -8.32 -10.13 13.51
CA MET A 255 -7.28 -9.47 14.29
C MET A 255 -6.66 -8.31 13.51
N HIS A 256 -6.49 -7.20 14.17
CA HIS A 256 -5.91 -5.99 13.64
C HIS A 256 -4.75 -5.56 14.52
N ILE A 257 -3.52 -5.64 14.05
CA ILE A 257 -2.33 -5.31 14.85
C ILE A 257 -1.74 -3.96 14.51
N ASN A 258 -1.06 -3.41 15.50
CA ASN A 258 -0.27 -2.21 15.40
C ASN A 258 1.20 -2.56 15.12
N ALA A 259 1.72 -2.09 14.00
CA ALA A 259 3.11 -2.34 13.60
C ALA A 259 4.15 -1.71 14.56
N HIS A 260 3.76 -0.73 15.38
CA HIS A 260 4.67 0.10 16.16
C HIS A 260 4.70 -0.28 17.66
N GLY A 261 3.65 -0.93 18.16
CA GLY A 261 3.54 -1.37 19.56
C GLY A 261 3.17 -0.24 20.54
N TYR A 262 2.32 0.70 20.12
CA TYR A 262 1.71 1.68 21.04
C TYR A 262 0.45 1.10 21.71
N GLU A 263 0.06 1.70 22.84
CA GLU A 263 -1.18 1.37 23.54
C GLU A 263 -2.41 1.89 22.79
N LEU A 264 -3.53 1.17 22.90
CA LEU A 264 -4.79 1.56 22.29
C LEU A 264 -5.67 2.35 23.27
N GLY A 265 -6.55 3.20 22.72
CA GLY A 265 -7.51 3.94 23.51
C GLY A 265 -6.91 5.02 24.39
N ARG A 266 -5.77 5.58 23.96
CA ARG A 266 -5.11 6.73 24.61
C ARG A 266 -5.56 8.04 23.95
N GLU A 267 -5.29 9.15 24.61
CA GLU A 267 -5.57 10.50 24.08
C GLU A 267 -4.63 10.84 22.91
N ASP A 268 -5.03 11.81 22.08
CA ASP A 268 -4.31 12.20 20.86
C ASP A 268 -2.87 12.68 21.13
N GLU A 269 -2.64 13.31 22.29
CA GLU A 269 -1.30 13.72 22.73
C GLU A 269 -0.35 12.52 22.82
N TYR A 270 -0.80 11.42 23.42
CA TYR A 270 0.01 10.21 23.53
C TYR A 270 0.48 9.70 22.15
N TYR A 271 -0.42 9.67 21.17
CA TYR A 271 -0.07 9.20 19.83
C TYR A 271 0.87 10.16 19.11
N THR A 272 0.71 11.46 19.33
CA THR A 272 1.59 12.50 18.81
C THR A 272 3.01 12.36 19.39
N GLU A 273 3.13 12.19 20.69
CA GLU A 273 4.41 11.98 21.38
C GLU A 273 5.06 10.68 20.95
N PHE A 274 4.28 9.58 20.92
CA PHE A 274 4.76 8.28 20.48
C PHE A 274 5.29 8.33 19.03
N TYR A 275 4.54 8.96 18.12
CA TYR A 275 4.97 9.11 16.73
C TYR A 275 6.26 9.94 16.63
N ASN A 276 6.37 11.02 17.40
CA ASN A 276 7.60 11.82 17.44
C ASN A 276 8.80 11.01 17.96
N ALA A 277 8.58 10.13 18.95
CA ALA A 277 9.63 9.28 19.50
C ALA A 277 10.13 8.18 18.55
N ILE A 278 9.30 7.74 17.58
CA ILE A 278 9.70 6.73 16.59
C ILE A 278 10.20 7.33 15.27
N LYS A 279 10.11 8.64 15.09
CA LYS A 279 10.69 9.33 13.92
C LYS A 279 12.21 9.26 13.93
N SER A 280 12.80 9.40 12.76
CA SER A 280 14.21 9.68 12.58
C SER A 280 14.44 11.14 12.13
N ASN A 281 15.66 11.50 11.80
CA ASN A 281 16.05 12.86 11.43
C ASN A 281 15.26 13.47 10.26
N ASP A 282 14.79 12.65 9.34
CA ASP A 282 14.00 13.06 8.18
C ASP A 282 12.48 13.09 8.43
N LYS A 283 12.06 12.90 9.69
CA LYS A 283 10.67 12.90 10.14
C LYS A 283 9.87 11.67 9.66
N THR A 284 10.52 10.62 9.22
CA THR A 284 9.90 9.33 8.91
C THR A 284 10.25 8.26 9.95
N PHE A 285 9.56 7.16 9.93
CA PHE A 285 9.91 5.99 10.74
C PHE A 285 10.17 4.77 9.85
N GLY A 286 11.12 3.93 10.24
CA GLY A 286 11.48 2.71 9.51
C GLY A 286 12.27 2.92 8.23
N LEU A 287 12.41 4.14 7.72
CA LEU A 287 13.09 4.44 6.45
C LEU A 287 14.57 4.78 6.62
N ASP A 288 14.96 5.24 7.79
CA ASP A 288 16.33 5.69 8.06
C ASP A 288 17.30 4.51 8.14
N SER A 289 18.14 4.36 7.13
CA SER A 289 19.15 3.29 7.08
C SER A 289 20.32 3.52 8.04
N LYS A 290 20.56 4.76 8.46
CA LYS A 290 21.70 5.12 9.32
C LYS A 290 21.44 4.88 10.80
N TRP A 291 20.22 5.16 11.26
CA TRP A 291 19.86 5.09 12.67
C TRP A 291 18.94 3.94 12.99
N GLN A 292 17.78 3.85 12.32
CA GLN A 292 16.75 2.86 12.63
C GLN A 292 17.05 1.47 12.08
N ASN A 293 17.76 1.39 10.94
CA ASN A 293 18.08 0.13 10.26
C ASN A 293 19.59 -0.09 10.10
N ARG A 294 20.39 0.47 10.99
CA ARG A 294 21.86 0.37 10.96
C ARG A 294 22.38 -1.06 11.17
N SER A 295 21.71 -1.84 12.00
CA SER A 295 22.09 -3.20 12.34
C SER A 295 20.90 -4.12 12.15
N ALA A 296 21.12 -5.29 11.58
CA ALA A 296 20.08 -6.29 11.39
C ALA A 296 19.43 -6.70 12.72
N ASP A 297 20.16 -6.76 13.81
CA ASP A 297 19.66 -7.13 15.15
C ASP A 297 18.71 -6.10 15.76
N THR A 298 18.92 -4.82 15.45
CA THR A 298 18.16 -3.69 16.02
C THR A 298 17.35 -2.93 15.00
N ALA A 299 17.24 -3.44 13.76
CA ALA A 299 16.48 -2.81 12.70
C ALA A 299 15.01 -2.61 13.10
N TYR A 300 14.46 -1.44 12.76
CA TYR A 300 13.05 -1.13 13.00
C TYR A 300 12.12 -2.15 12.35
N PHE A 301 12.43 -2.55 11.12
CA PHE A 301 11.69 -3.60 10.40
C PHE A 301 11.79 -4.95 11.12
N GLY A 302 12.93 -5.23 11.73
CA GLY A 302 13.07 -6.44 12.57
C GLY A 302 12.15 -6.45 13.79
N TRP A 303 11.91 -5.29 14.41
CA TRP A 303 10.94 -5.17 15.49
C TRP A 303 9.50 -5.34 15.01
N MET A 304 9.18 -4.86 13.80
CA MET A 304 7.86 -5.09 13.19
C MET A 304 7.66 -6.59 12.93
N CYS A 305 8.65 -7.28 12.36
CA CYS A 305 8.57 -8.73 12.11
C CYS A 305 8.37 -9.54 13.42
N TYR A 306 9.00 -9.16 14.51
CA TYR A 306 8.74 -9.81 15.81
C TYR A 306 7.29 -9.65 16.25
N ARG A 307 6.70 -8.46 16.06
CA ARG A 307 5.28 -8.23 16.42
C ARG A 307 4.35 -9.07 15.54
N ILE A 308 4.66 -9.19 14.26
CA ILE A 308 3.89 -10.03 13.32
C ILE A 308 3.95 -11.49 13.78
N MET A 309 5.13 -12.06 14.02
CA MET A 309 5.29 -13.43 14.47
C MET A 309 4.55 -13.68 15.80
N ARG A 310 4.70 -12.77 16.78
CA ARG A 310 4.02 -12.87 18.07
C ARG A 310 2.50 -12.78 17.97
N ALA A 311 1.98 -11.93 17.07
CA ALA A 311 0.54 -11.81 16.83
C ALA A 311 -0.04 -13.08 16.19
N LEU A 312 0.70 -13.70 15.25
CA LEU A 312 0.30 -14.97 14.66
C LEU A 312 0.30 -16.10 15.69
N GLU A 313 1.34 -16.19 16.53
CA GLU A 313 1.38 -17.15 17.64
C GLU A 313 0.19 -16.95 18.61
N TYR A 314 -0.13 -15.69 18.94
CA TYR A 314 -1.25 -15.38 19.82
C TYR A 314 -2.59 -15.73 19.20
N LEU A 315 -2.82 -15.38 17.93
CA LEU A 315 -4.05 -15.73 17.21
C LEU A 315 -4.25 -17.26 17.18
N LYS A 316 -3.18 -18.02 16.90
CA LYS A 316 -3.21 -19.49 16.87
C LYS A 316 -3.46 -20.11 18.25
N SER A 317 -3.21 -19.38 19.34
CA SER A 317 -3.50 -19.83 20.70
C SER A 317 -4.94 -19.59 21.14
N LEU A 318 -5.73 -18.82 20.38
CA LEU A 318 -7.12 -18.57 20.72
C LEU A 318 -7.95 -19.86 20.58
N PRO A 319 -8.76 -20.21 21.59
CA PRO A 319 -9.53 -21.44 21.56
C PRO A 319 -10.55 -21.52 20.43
N GLU A 320 -10.95 -20.40 19.88
CA GLU A 320 -11.91 -20.30 18.76
C GLU A 320 -11.30 -20.59 17.40
N TRP A 321 -9.97 -20.56 17.26
CA TRP A 321 -9.31 -20.84 15.97
C TRP A 321 -9.50 -22.29 15.51
N ASP A 322 -9.70 -22.47 14.18
CA ASP A 322 -9.98 -23.79 13.58
C ASP A 322 -8.74 -24.67 13.40
N GLY A 323 -7.56 -24.16 13.73
CA GLY A 323 -6.30 -24.90 13.68
C GLY A 323 -5.68 -25.06 12.27
N LYS A 324 -6.27 -24.48 11.23
CA LYS A 324 -5.78 -24.66 9.84
C LYS A 324 -5.90 -23.48 8.92
N ASN A 325 -6.93 -22.65 9.05
CA ASN A 325 -7.16 -21.52 8.15
C ASN A 325 -6.64 -20.25 8.80
N LEU A 326 -5.51 -19.75 8.32
CA LEU A 326 -4.87 -18.53 8.77
C LEU A 326 -4.65 -17.60 7.59
N ILE A 327 -5.42 -16.51 7.56
CA ILE A 327 -5.44 -15.53 6.48
C ILE A 327 -4.66 -14.30 6.90
N ALA A 328 -3.74 -13.83 6.06
CA ALA A 328 -3.02 -12.58 6.24
C ALA A 328 -3.38 -11.60 5.11
N SER A 329 -3.65 -10.32 5.44
CA SER A 329 -3.97 -9.32 4.43
C SER A 329 -3.53 -7.90 4.83
N GLY A 330 -3.34 -7.03 3.82
CA GLY A 330 -3.03 -5.63 4.03
C GLY A 330 -2.60 -4.93 2.76
N GLY A 331 -2.59 -3.59 2.78
CA GLY A 331 -2.20 -2.78 1.63
C GLY A 331 -0.96 -1.93 1.90
N SER A 332 -0.14 -1.67 0.88
CA SER A 332 1.09 -0.87 0.97
C SER A 332 2.07 -1.45 2.00
N MET A 333 2.44 -0.73 3.07
CA MET A 333 3.20 -1.30 4.20
C MET A 333 2.46 -2.50 4.83
N GLY A 334 1.13 -2.55 4.79
CA GLY A 334 0.37 -3.72 5.20
C GLY A 334 0.56 -4.89 4.24
N GLY A 335 0.71 -4.64 2.95
CA GLY A 335 1.07 -5.64 1.95
C GLY A 335 2.47 -6.23 2.17
N LEU A 336 3.45 -5.37 2.51
CA LEU A 336 4.78 -5.79 2.97
C LEU A 336 4.67 -6.73 4.18
N GLN A 337 3.92 -6.33 5.21
CA GLN A 337 3.71 -7.12 6.43
C GLN A 337 2.99 -8.45 6.14
N THR A 338 2.07 -8.46 5.18
CA THR A 338 1.38 -9.68 4.73
C THR A 338 2.36 -10.70 4.14
N VAL A 339 3.29 -10.24 3.29
CA VAL A 339 4.34 -11.11 2.73
C VAL A 339 5.29 -11.60 3.83
N TRP A 340 5.67 -10.72 4.76
CA TRP A 340 6.48 -11.12 5.93
C TRP A 340 5.77 -12.17 6.78
N ALA A 341 4.49 -12.00 7.05
CA ALA A 341 3.70 -12.98 7.80
C ALA A 341 3.74 -14.36 7.14
N ALA A 342 3.45 -14.43 5.85
CA ALA A 342 3.44 -15.69 5.11
C ALA A 342 4.83 -16.33 4.96
N GLY A 343 5.90 -15.53 4.83
CA GLY A 343 7.27 -16.03 4.72
C GLY A 343 7.88 -16.45 6.07
N LEU A 344 7.38 -15.91 7.19
CA LEU A 344 7.88 -16.18 8.53
C LEU A 344 7.08 -17.27 9.26
N ASP A 345 5.81 -17.47 8.92
CA ASP A 345 4.93 -18.46 9.54
C ASP A 345 4.34 -19.41 8.49
N PRO A 346 4.73 -20.72 8.48
CA PRO A 346 4.28 -21.67 7.50
C PRO A 346 2.79 -22.06 7.64
N ASP A 347 2.14 -21.71 8.75
CA ASP A 347 0.72 -21.98 8.99
C ASP A 347 -0.19 -20.94 8.28
N VAL A 348 0.37 -19.85 7.75
CA VAL A 348 -0.40 -18.94 6.89
C VAL A 348 -0.84 -19.70 5.64
N SER A 349 -2.14 -19.88 5.52
CA SER A 349 -2.75 -20.67 4.43
C SER A 349 -3.21 -19.81 3.24
N ASP A 350 -3.43 -18.52 3.46
CA ASP A 350 -3.90 -17.58 2.45
C ASP A 350 -3.29 -16.19 2.73
N ALA A 351 -2.57 -15.63 1.77
CA ALA A 351 -1.96 -14.31 1.88
C ALA A 351 -2.47 -13.39 0.77
N ARG A 352 -2.99 -12.22 1.17
CA ARG A 352 -3.65 -11.25 0.29
C ARG A 352 -3.00 -9.87 0.35
N PRO A 353 -1.72 -9.72 -0.08
CA PRO A 353 -1.11 -8.41 -0.16
C PRO A 353 -1.75 -7.57 -1.28
N SER A 354 -2.00 -6.29 -1.02
CA SER A 354 -2.41 -5.31 -2.03
C SER A 354 -1.33 -4.27 -2.17
N ILE A 355 -0.93 -3.92 -3.41
CA ILE A 355 0.14 -2.95 -3.65
C ILE A 355 1.30 -3.10 -2.64
N PRO A 356 1.95 -4.28 -2.54
CA PRO A 356 2.94 -4.53 -1.50
C PRO A 356 4.15 -3.60 -1.62
N TRP A 357 4.48 -2.93 -0.50
CA TRP A 357 5.53 -1.93 -0.44
C TRP A 357 6.91 -2.55 -0.24
N CYS A 358 7.95 -1.83 -0.64
CA CYS A 358 9.37 -2.19 -0.47
C CYS A 358 9.80 -3.50 -1.16
N CYS A 359 9.09 -3.97 -2.18
CA CYS A 359 9.54 -5.09 -3.00
C CYS A 359 10.77 -4.68 -3.82
N ASP A 360 11.81 -5.51 -3.83
CA ASP A 360 13.07 -5.26 -4.52
C ASP A 360 13.77 -3.97 -4.01
N MET A 361 14.12 -3.95 -2.73
CA MET A 361 14.78 -2.78 -2.11
C MET A 361 16.07 -2.37 -2.83
N GLY A 362 16.78 -3.32 -3.43
CA GLY A 362 17.98 -3.07 -4.25
C GLY A 362 17.72 -2.58 -5.66
N GLY A 363 16.49 -2.63 -6.13
CA GLY A 363 16.14 -2.30 -7.52
C GLY A 363 16.51 -0.88 -7.91
N ARG A 364 16.20 0.09 -7.05
CA ARG A 364 16.47 1.51 -7.30
C ARG A 364 17.98 1.82 -7.33
N GLN A 365 18.70 1.44 -6.30
CA GLN A 365 20.09 1.91 -6.09
C GLN A 365 21.10 1.06 -6.87
N THR A 366 20.99 -0.24 -6.76
CA THR A 366 21.94 -1.18 -7.37
C THR A 366 21.59 -1.49 -8.82
N LEU A 367 20.33 -1.78 -9.12
CA LEU A 367 19.90 -2.19 -10.47
C LEU A 367 19.39 -1.02 -11.32
N LYS A 368 19.37 0.20 -10.76
CA LYS A 368 18.98 1.45 -11.45
C LYS A 368 17.60 1.43 -12.08
N ARG A 369 16.68 0.59 -11.54
CA ARG A 369 15.31 0.55 -12.01
C ARG A 369 14.54 1.83 -11.71
N ASN A 370 13.54 2.09 -12.53
CA ASN A 370 12.69 3.26 -12.37
C ASN A 370 11.90 3.18 -11.05
N TYR A 371 11.96 4.25 -10.29
CA TYR A 371 11.36 4.36 -8.97
C TYR A 371 11.01 5.82 -8.69
N SER A 372 9.85 6.06 -8.12
CA SER A 372 9.51 7.40 -7.64
C SER A 372 8.73 7.30 -6.33
N GLY A 373 9.17 8.00 -5.32
CA GLY A 373 8.44 8.09 -4.06
C GLY A 373 9.15 7.43 -2.89
N TRP A 374 8.37 6.83 -2.02
CA TRP A 374 8.82 6.33 -0.73
C TRP A 374 9.51 4.99 -0.83
N GLY A 375 10.75 4.94 -0.43
CA GLY A 375 11.51 3.70 -0.36
C GLY A 375 12.54 3.78 0.74
N VAL A 376 12.91 2.63 1.23
CA VAL A 376 14.04 2.46 2.13
C VAL A 376 15.31 2.45 1.31
N ASP A 377 16.37 3.12 1.78
CA ASP A 377 17.66 3.00 1.15
C ASP A 377 18.19 1.57 1.30
N GLU A 378 18.68 1.02 0.19
CA GLU A 378 19.29 -0.29 0.19
C GLU A 378 20.54 -0.28 1.08
N THR A 379 20.61 -1.27 1.95
CA THR A 379 21.83 -1.66 2.66
C THR A 379 21.84 -3.19 2.75
N GLU A 380 22.98 -3.80 3.04
CA GLU A 380 23.02 -5.25 3.29
C GLU A 380 22.05 -5.68 4.39
N VAL A 381 21.88 -4.84 5.41
CA VAL A 381 20.90 -5.05 6.50
C VAL A 381 19.47 -5.14 5.97
N MET A 382 19.11 -4.27 5.03
CA MET A 382 17.73 -4.21 4.53
C MET A 382 17.38 -5.40 3.64
N ARG A 383 18.36 -6.10 3.06
CA ARG A 383 18.13 -7.33 2.28
C ARG A 383 17.55 -8.47 3.10
N TYR A 384 17.77 -8.50 4.44
CA TYR A 384 17.10 -9.47 5.32
C TYR A 384 15.59 -9.21 5.45
N PHE A 385 15.15 -8.00 5.19
CA PHE A 385 13.76 -7.57 5.32
C PHE A 385 13.06 -7.35 3.98
N ASP A 386 13.76 -7.52 2.86
CA ASP A 386 13.13 -7.42 1.55
C ASP A 386 12.04 -8.50 1.41
N PRO A 387 10.77 -8.13 1.15
CA PRO A 387 9.68 -9.10 1.03
C PRO A 387 9.90 -10.09 -0.11
N VAL A 388 10.67 -9.74 -1.15
CA VAL A 388 11.04 -10.67 -2.22
C VAL A 388 11.82 -11.88 -1.66
N ASN A 389 12.72 -11.66 -0.71
CA ASN A 389 13.50 -12.73 -0.11
C ASN A 389 12.64 -13.59 0.82
N LEU A 390 11.74 -12.99 1.60
CA LEU A 390 10.78 -13.74 2.43
C LEU A 390 9.73 -14.49 1.60
N ALA A 391 9.36 -13.97 0.43
CA ALA A 391 8.43 -14.66 -0.47
C ALA A 391 8.89 -16.07 -0.87
N LYS A 392 10.21 -16.28 -1.04
CA LYS A 392 10.80 -17.59 -1.34
C LYS A 392 10.55 -18.63 -0.24
N ARG A 393 10.22 -18.20 0.98
CA ARG A 393 9.96 -19.02 2.18
C ARG A 393 8.48 -19.21 2.46
N ILE A 394 7.60 -18.65 1.65
CA ILE A 394 6.16 -18.89 1.75
C ILE A 394 5.91 -20.40 1.49
N SER A 395 5.07 -20.98 2.33
CA SER A 395 4.68 -22.40 2.17
C SER A 395 4.11 -22.64 0.78
N LYS A 396 4.49 -23.75 0.13
CA LYS A 396 3.91 -24.18 -1.16
C LYS A 396 2.41 -24.45 -1.08
N ASN A 397 1.87 -24.63 0.13
CA ASN A 397 0.44 -24.81 0.38
C ASN A 397 -0.29 -23.47 0.63
N CYS A 398 0.42 -22.37 0.81
CA CYS A 398 -0.17 -21.06 0.97
C CYS A 398 -0.62 -20.48 -0.37
N ARG A 399 -1.89 -20.10 -0.47
CA ARG A 399 -2.41 -19.37 -1.63
C ARG A 399 -2.04 -17.90 -1.49
N VAL A 400 -1.42 -17.31 -2.50
CA VAL A 400 -1.05 -15.90 -2.49
C VAL A 400 -1.75 -15.15 -3.61
N GLU A 401 -2.62 -14.21 -3.26
CA GLU A 401 -3.23 -13.31 -4.23
C GLU A 401 -2.76 -11.87 -4.02
N ILE A 402 -1.95 -11.35 -4.94
CA ILE A 402 -1.67 -9.91 -5.00
C ILE A 402 -2.93 -9.23 -5.52
N ILE A 403 -3.73 -8.70 -4.60
CA ILE A 403 -5.08 -8.19 -4.84
C ILE A 403 -5.09 -7.06 -5.87
N ARG A 404 -4.05 -6.24 -5.86
CA ARG A 404 -3.85 -5.14 -6.81
C ARG A 404 -2.37 -4.87 -6.99
N ALA A 405 -1.98 -4.69 -8.27
CA ALA A 405 -0.71 -4.14 -8.70
C ALA A 405 -0.98 -3.04 -9.74
N GLY A 406 -0.71 -1.79 -9.41
CA GLY A 406 -0.92 -0.67 -10.32
C GLY A 406 0.25 -0.53 -11.28
N LEU A 407 -0.02 -0.46 -12.59
CA LEU A 407 1.04 -0.23 -13.58
C LEU A 407 1.59 1.21 -13.53
N GLY A 408 0.90 2.13 -12.86
CA GLY A 408 1.35 3.49 -12.55
C GLY A 408 1.77 3.70 -11.10
N ASP A 409 1.77 2.64 -10.27
CA ASP A 409 2.16 2.74 -8.86
C ASP A 409 3.68 2.67 -8.71
N TYR A 410 4.33 3.83 -8.68
CA TYR A 410 5.77 3.92 -8.46
C TYR A 410 6.17 4.25 -7.01
N CYS A 411 5.21 4.22 -6.09
CA CYS A 411 5.46 4.05 -4.66
C CYS A 411 5.71 2.56 -4.31
N CYS A 412 4.95 1.66 -4.98
CA CYS A 412 5.15 0.21 -4.98
C CYS A 412 5.39 -0.25 -6.43
N PRO A 413 6.61 -0.05 -6.97
CA PRO A 413 6.87 -0.14 -8.39
C PRO A 413 6.50 -1.50 -9.00
N PRO A 414 5.92 -1.53 -10.21
CA PRO A 414 5.50 -2.76 -10.87
C PRO A 414 6.65 -3.77 -11.07
N ASN A 415 7.89 -3.29 -11.28
CA ASN A 415 9.06 -4.16 -11.35
C ASN A 415 9.29 -4.95 -10.05
N GLY A 416 9.26 -4.28 -8.89
CA GLY A 416 9.41 -4.94 -7.59
C GLY A 416 8.26 -5.91 -7.28
N VAL A 417 7.02 -5.53 -7.65
CA VAL A 417 5.84 -6.39 -7.45
C VAL A 417 5.87 -7.61 -8.38
N ALA A 418 6.35 -7.46 -9.63
CA ALA A 418 6.57 -8.60 -10.53
C ALA A 418 7.61 -9.56 -9.98
N ILE A 419 8.74 -9.04 -9.46
CA ILE A 419 9.78 -9.86 -8.83
C ILE A 419 9.24 -10.60 -7.61
N LEU A 420 8.42 -9.93 -6.78
CA LEU A 420 7.74 -10.59 -5.67
C LEU A 420 6.91 -11.78 -6.17
N TYR A 421 6.05 -11.56 -7.17
CA TYR A 421 5.22 -12.59 -7.77
C TYR A 421 6.04 -13.77 -8.29
N ASN A 422 7.13 -13.50 -9.02
CA ASN A 422 8.02 -14.51 -9.58
C ASN A 422 8.63 -15.43 -8.49
N ASN A 423 8.85 -14.90 -7.28
CA ASN A 423 9.51 -15.64 -6.18
C ASN A 423 8.54 -16.37 -5.24
N ILE A 424 7.22 -16.28 -5.43
CA ILE A 424 6.25 -17.05 -4.66
C ILE A 424 6.23 -18.50 -5.17
N PRO A 425 6.48 -19.52 -4.31
CA PRO A 425 6.67 -20.89 -4.75
C PRO A 425 5.38 -21.72 -4.91
N GLY A 426 4.28 -21.26 -4.29
CA GLY A 426 2.98 -21.96 -4.24
C GLY A 426 1.96 -21.40 -5.23
N PRO A 427 0.66 -21.74 -5.04
CA PRO A 427 -0.43 -21.18 -5.83
C PRO A 427 -0.43 -19.66 -5.71
N LYS A 428 -0.36 -18.97 -6.84
CA LYS A 428 -0.24 -17.51 -6.87
C LYS A 428 -1.10 -16.87 -7.94
N LYS A 429 -1.56 -15.66 -7.63
CA LYS A 429 -2.32 -14.81 -8.55
C LYS A 429 -1.94 -13.36 -8.34
N ILE A 430 -1.90 -12.59 -9.43
CA ILE A 430 -1.71 -11.15 -9.40
C ILE A 430 -2.72 -10.46 -10.31
N ASN A 431 -3.29 -9.35 -9.84
CA ASN A 431 -4.24 -8.54 -10.59
C ASN A 431 -3.59 -7.20 -10.95
N TRP A 432 -3.25 -7.02 -12.22
CA TRP A 432 -2.68 -5.80 -12.77
C TRP A 432 -3.76 -4.82 -13.18
N VAL A 433 -3.55 -3.53 -12.92
CA VAL A 433 -4.50 -2.47 -13.25
C VAL A 433 -3.77 -1.30 -13.91
N GLN A 434 -4.12 -1.03 -15.17
CA GLN A 434 -3.66 0.14 -15.91
C GLN A 434 -4.30 1.42 -15.34
N GLY A 435 -3.61 2.56 -15.41
CA GLY A 435 -4.11 3.83 -14.89
C GLY A 435 -4.21 3.92 -13.36
N SER A 436 -3.76 2.89 -12.63
CA SER A 436 -3.78 2.84 -11.17
C SER A 436 -2.42 3.25 -10.60
N ASP A 437 -2.38 4.34 -9.85
CA ASP A 437 -1.26 4.73 -8.99
C ASP A 437 -1.44 4.21 -7.55
N HIS A 438 -0.59 4.64 -6.62
CA HIS A 438 -0.63 4.17 -5.22
C HIS A 438 -1.95 4.47 -4.52
N GLY A 439 -2.50 5.64 -4.72
CA GLY A 439 -3.71 6.11 -4.06
C GLY A 439 -4.97 6.04 -4.92
N TYR A 440 -4.82 5.93 -6.23
CA TYR A 440 -5.90 6.04 -7.19
C TYR A 440 -6.13 4.74 -7.95
N VAL A 441 -7.38 4.36 -8.06
CA VAL A 441 -7.88 3.34 -8.97
C VAL A 441 -8.92 4.03 -9.85
N PRO A 442 -8.81 3.96 -11.18
CA PRO A 442 -9.79 4.59 -12.04
C PRO A 442 -11.19 4.03 -11.77
N PRO A 443 -12.25 4.87 -11.85
CA PRO A 443 -13.64 4.45 -11.59
C PRO A 443 -14.09 3.30 -12.49
N GLU A 444 -13.71 3.37 -13.77
CA GLU A 444 -13.83 2.28 -14.72
C GLU A 444 -12.44 1.66 -14.88
N LYS A 445 -12.40 0.34 -14.82
CA LYS A 445 -11.16 -0.38 -15.05
C LYS A 445 -10.72 -0.09 -16.48
N HIS A 446 -9.61 0.59 -16.62
CA HIS A 446 -8.90 0.71 -17.87
C HIS A 446 -8.56 -0.71 -18.36
N GLN A 447 -7.37 -0.96 -18.79
CA GLN A 447 -6.91 -2.31 -19.06
C GLN A 447 -6.57 -3.01 -17.71
N ALA A 448 -7.35 -4.04 -17.33
CA ALA A 448 -7.08 -4.84 -16.14
C ALA A 448 -7.02 -6.32 -16.51
N PHE A 449 -6.00 -7.01 -16.03
CA PHE A 449 -5.78 -8.43 -16.31
C PHE A 449 -5.15 -9.13 -15.12
N SER A 450 -5.29 -10.45 -15.09
CA SER A 450 -4.70 -11.28 -14.05
C SER A 450 -3.74 -12.30 -14.62
N LEU A 451 -2.71 -12.62 -13.84
CA LEU A 451 -1.89 -13.81 -14.04
C LEU A 451 -2.13 -14.75 -12.88
N SER A 452 -2.12 -16.04 -13.15
CA SER A 452 -2.21 -17.06 -12.10
C SER A 452 -1.38 -18.29 -12.46
N GLU A 453 -0.79 -18.90 -11.45
CA GLU A 453 -0.05 -20.14 -11.54
C GLU A 453 -0.50 -21.06 -10.41
N ASN A 454 -0.84 -22.31 -10.74
CA ASN A 454 -1.30 -23.33 -9.79
C ASN A 454 -2.47 -22.88 -8.87
N TRP A 455 -3.26 -21.90 -9.33
CA TRP A 455 -4.31 -21.22 -8.56
C TRP A 455 -5.57 -22.07 -8.37
#